data_a248277b25ff47a842c6f5cacf4a7b07
#
_entry.id   a248277b25ff47a842c6f5cacf4a7b07
#
_cell.length_a   1.000
_cell.length_b   1.000
_cell.length_c   1.000
_cell.angle_alpha   90.00
_cell.angle_beta   90.00
_cell.angle_gamma   90.00
#
_symmetry.space_group_name_H-M   'P 1'
#
loop_
_entity.id
_entity.type
_entity.pdbx_description
1 polymer ?
#
loop_
_entity_poly.entity_id
_entity_poly.type
_entity_poly.pdbx_seq_one_letter_code
_entity_poly.pdbx_strand_id
1 'polypeptide(L)'
;MTKPPRQEKYPGRVRVPPPLISHRLPSGRGATEQPNATGDGDAALTPKFWLMVVATGVAAGLFGDLMMLILFSVQHVAFGYHTGSLEAAVERASDIRRLVVLLSAGVFGGVAWFLLRRYTAGEKSELDDVVWGDDARLSFRRSLGTSIISEVVIGMGASMGRENAPKLMGGVSASVLAGWAKLTPAQRRLLMACGGGAGLAAVYNVPLGGALFTAEVMLGTISVPVVLPALACSWIATATAWLYLPDRPTYLDIPSYRFTTTLLVWALLAGPLIGLIASGYIRLIGWVTHHQASGRVAMVAPVVAFGALGLIGFAYPQLFGNGKDMAHDAFIGADGFVLLLALFALKPLVTALCLGSGASGGLFTPTLSTGAVLGGAAGIAWSLAWPGSPAGAYALIGAAAMLGAAMQAPLAGLVLILELTHGGFAIAIPMIAATVTATAVARYIDGYSIYTARLRARPRDPDAGAGQRPAPGGGPTVAVPLQQRRVP
;
A
#
# COMPACT_ATOMS: atom_id res chain seq x y z
N MET A 1 16.46 48.87 39.15
CA MET A 1 15.54 47.75 38.85
C MET A 1 14.70 48.12 37.63
N THR A 2 15.16 47.74 36.46
CA THR A 2 14.53 48.04 35.17
C THR A 2 13.90 46.75 34.65
N LYS A 3 12.58 46.79 34.37
CA LYS A 3 11.80 45.71 33.77
C LYS A 3 12.26 45.44 32.36
N PRO A 4 12.32 44.16 31.91
CA PRO A 4 12.58 43.81 30.51
C PRO A 4 11.33 44.10 29.65
N PRO A 5 11.50 44.40 28.33
CA PRO A 5 10.44 44.77 27.43
C PRO A 5 9.57 43.56 27.05
N ARG A 6 8.26 43.83 26.87
CA ARG A 6 7.24 42.88 26.39
C ARG A 6 7.58 42.44 24.94
N GLN A 7 7.59 41.15 24.73
CA GLN A 7 7.62 40.59 23.37
C GLN A 7 6.25 40.78 22.69
N GLU A 8 6.23 41.51 21.61
CA GLU A 8 5.10 41.64 20.70
C GLU A 8 4.79 40.30 20.03
N LYS A 9 3.51 39.88 20.13
CA LYS A 9 2.97 38.74 19.37
C LYS A 9 2.84 39.12 17.91
N TYR A 10 3.69 38.55 17.06
CA TYR A 10 3.49 38.56 15.63
C TYR A 10 2.46 37.51 15.21
N PRO A 11 1.49 37.86 14.33
CA PRO A 11 0.49 36.91 13.86
C PRO A 11 1.13 35.82 12.99
N GLY A 12 0.61 34.60 13.14
CA GLY A 12 1.12 33.35 12.64
C GLY A 12 1.60 33.36 11.19
N ARG A 13 2.89 33.16 10.99
CA ARG A 13 3.41 32.65 9.75
C ARG A 13 2.99 31.18 9.64
N VAL A 14 2.18 30.89 8.62
CA VAL A 14 1.96 29.53 8.12
C VAL A 14 3.35 28.95 7.82
N ARG A 15 3.83 28.03 8.67
CA ARG A 15 5.03 27.25 8.37
C ARG A 15 4.68 26.32 7.22
N VAL A 16 5.05 26.70 6.03
CA VAL A 16 5.18 25.77 4.91
C VAL A 16 6.17 24.72 5.37
N PRO A 17 5.81 23.41 5.37
CA PRO A 17 6.80 22.38 5.68
C PRO A 17 7.97 22.54 4.71
N PRO A 18 9.22 22.30 5.15
CA PRO A 18 10.36 22.36 4.26
C PRO A 18 10.09 21.44 3.07
N PRO A 19 10.49 21.83 1.86
CA PRO A 19 10.32 20.98 0.68
C PRO A 19 10.96 19.64 0.99
N LEU A 20 10.25 18.55 0.71
CA LEU A 20 10.72 17.16 0.82
C LEU A 20 11.93 16.86 -0.08
N ILE A 21 12.48 17.90 -0.69
CA ILE A 21 13.57 17.84 -1.66
C ILE A 21 14.69 18.77 -1.19
N SER A 22 15.70 18.21 -0.55
CA SER A 22 17.03 18.79 -0.61
C SER A 22 17.71 18.28 -1.87
N HIS A 23 17.64 19.05 -2.97
CA HIS A 23 18.44 18.82 -4.14
C HIS A 23 19.92 19.06 -3.79
N ARG A 24 20.60 18.02 -3.37
CA ARG A 24 22.01 17.81 -3.64
C ARG A 24 22.12 16.43 -4.27
N LEU A 25 22.43 16.39 -5.55
CA LEU A 25 23.00 15.22 -6.17
C LEU A 25 24.16 14.78 -5.28
N PRO A 26 24.19 13.58 -4.72
CA PRO A 26 25.37 13.08 -4.08
C PRO A 26 26.38 12.81 -5.18
N SER A 27 27.41 13.69 -5.28
CA SER A 27 28.67 13.28 -5.84
C SER A 27 29.09 11.98 -5.13
N GLY A 28 29.14 10.88 -5.84
CA GLY A 28 29.37 9.51 -5.46
C GLY A 28 30.02 9.28 -4.07
N ARG A 29 29.23 9.05 -3.08
CA ARG A 29 29.41 8.36 -1.79
C ARG A 29 28.34 8.88 -0.84
N GLY A 30 27.27 8.10 -0.68
CA GLY A 30 26.19 8.41 0.25
C GLY A 30 24.84 8.16 -0.39
N ALA A 31 24.64 6.98 -1.01
CA ALA A 31 23.32 6.40 -1.01
C ALA A 31 22.88 6.44 0.46
N THR A 32 21.76 7.10 0.76
CA THR A 32 21.09 6.93 2.05
C THR A 32 20.96 5.43 2.22
N GLU A 33 21.81 4.84 3.07
CA GLU A 33 21.65 3.50 3.54
C GLU A 33 20.23 3.46 4.10
N GLN A 34 19.33 2.86 3.33
CA GLN A 34 18.14 2.24 3.94
C GLN A 34 18.75 1.45 5.09
N PRO A 35 18.28 1.60 6.34
CA PRO A 35 18.81 0.82 7.44
C PRO A 35 18.78 -0.61 6.93
N ASN A 36 19.94 -1.20 6.71
CA ASN A 36 20.05 -2.56 6.22
C ASN A 36 19.19 -3.37 7.18
N ALA A 37 18.13 -3.99 6.67
CA ALA A 37 17.37 -4.97 7.41
C ALA A 37 18.25 -6.14 7.91
N THR A 38 19.51 -6.12 7.53
CA THR A 38 20.62 -7.04 7.88
C THR A 38 21.58 -6.52 8.94
N GLY A 39 21.26 -5.41 9.62
CA GLY A 39 22.08 -4.94 10.75
C GLY A 39 21.85 -5.80 11.98
N ASP A 40 22.35 -7.00 11.97
CA ASP A 40 22.73 -7.99 12.98
C ASP A 40 22.44 -9.41 12.43
N GLY A 41 23.40 -9.95 11.68
CA GLY A 41 23.44 -11.35 11.27
C GLY A 41 22.26 -11.80 10.40
N ASP A 42 22.53 -12.46 9.29
CA ASP A 42 21.50 -13.12 8.47
C ASP A 42 20.50 -13.85 9.37
N ALA A 43 19.19 -13.62 9.16
CA ALA A 43 18.14 -14.31 9.89
C ALA A 43 18.29 -15.83 9.63
N ALA A 44 18.94 -16.54 10.53
CA ALA A 44 19.20 -17.97 10.35
C ALA A 44 17.88 -18.73 10.17
N LEU A 45 17.68 -19.40 9.03
CA LEU A 45 16.48 -20.16 8.70
C LEU A 45 16.49 -21.51 9.42
N THR A 46 16.39 -21.47 10.76
CA THR A 46 16.38 -22.67 11.61
C THR A 46 15.09 -23.51 11.42
N PRO A 47 15.09 -24.82 11.73
CA PRO A 47 13.87 -25.64 11.71
C PRO A 47 12.73 -25.02 12.53
N LYS A 48 13.06 -24.40 13.66
CA LYS A 48 12.10 -23.71 14.52
C LYS A 48 11.49 -22.48 13.81
N PHE A 49 12.30 -21.71 13.05
CA PHE A 49 11.81 -20.60 12.25
C PHE A 49 10.84 -21.10 11.16
N TRP A 50 11.18 -22.19 10.46
CA TRP A 50 10.31 -22.79 9.43
C TRP A 50 8.97 -23.29 10.01
N LEU A 51 8.97 -23.87 11.21
CA LEU A 51 7.71 -24.23 11.89
C LEU A 51 6.85 -22.98 12.13
N MET A 52 7.47 -21.86 12.51
CA MET A 52 6.73 -20.59 12.70
C MET A 52 6.25 -20.00 11.37
N VAL A 53 6.97 -20.19 10.26
CA VAL A 53 6.50 -19.81 8.91
C VAL A 53 5.22 -20.56 8.55
N VAL A 54 5.19 -21.87 8.77
CA VAL A 54 3.98 -22.70 8.53
C VAL A 54 2.81 -22.23 9.41
N ALA A 55 3.06 -22.07 10.71
CA ALA A 55 2.02 -21.62 11.65
C ALA A 55 1.49 -20.20 11.30
N THR A 56 2.38 -19.32 10.86
CA THR A 56 2.01 -17.96 10.42
C THR A 56 1.17 -18.01 9.14
N GLY A 57 1.54 -18.85 8.17
CA GLY A 57 0.77 -19.03 6.93
C GLY A 57 -0.67 -19.49 7.23
N VAL A 58 -0.81 -20.52 8.05
CA VAL A 58 -2.15 -21.02 8.47
C VAL A 58 -2.94 -19.91 9.20
N ALA A 59 -2.32 -19.23 10.17
CA ALA A 59 -2.98 -18.15 10.89
C ALA A 59 -3.38 -16.99 9.98
N ALA A 60 -2.52 -16.59 9.03
CA ALA A 60 -2.81 -15.53 8.06
C ALA A 60 -3.98 -15.90 7.13
N GLY A 61 -4.07 -17.17 6.69
CA GLY A 61 -5.19 -17.67 5.89
C GLY A 61 -6.51 -17.61 6.66
N LEU A 62 -6.55 -18.17 7.88
CA LEU A 62 -7.75 -18.17 8.73
C LEU A 62 -8.22 -16.76 9.10
N PHE A 63 -7.29 -15.85 9.44
CA PHE A 63 -7.65 -14.46 9.67
C PHE A 63 -8.08 -13.76 8.39
N GLY A 64 -7.49 -14.10 7.23
CA GLY A 64 -7.94 -13.64 5.92
C GLY A 64 -9.41 -13.99 5.68
N ASP A 65 -9.78 -15.24 5.88
CA ASP A 65 -11.17 -15.73 5.79
C ASP A 65 -12.09 -14.99 6.75
N LEU A 66 -11.69 -14.84 8.02
CA LEU A 66 -12.49 -14.12 9.01
C LEU A 66 -12.73 -12.66 8.62
N MET A 67 -11.69 -11.95 8.14
CA MET A 67 -11.83 -10.56 7.72
C MET A 67 -12.75 -10.44 6.50
N MET A 68 -12.62 -11.35 5.52
CA MET A 68 -13.50 -11.36 4.35
C MET A 68 -14.94 -11.76 4.69
N LEU A 69 -15.13 -12.68 5.62
CA LEU A 69 -16.46 -13.03 6.14
C LEU A 69 -17.15 -11.79 6.76
N ILE A 70 -16.44 -11.02 7.58
CA ILE A 70 -16.97 -9.78 8.17
C ILE A 70 -17.32 -8.78 7.05
N LEU A 71 -16.37 -8.53 6.13
CA LEU A 71 -16.57 -7.58 5.02
C LEU A 71 -17.81 -7.93 4.21
N PHE A 72 -17.91 -9.16 3.69
CA PHE A 72 -19.00 -9.58 2.83
C PHE A 72 -20.34 -9.61 3.58
N SER A 73 -20.35 -10.05 4.84
CA SER A 73 -21.56 -10.03 5.67
C SER A 73 -22.10 -8.61 5.84
N VAL A 74 -21.20 -7.65 6.12
CA VAL A 74 -21.58 -6.23 6.25
C VAL A 74 -22.07 -5.67 4.91
N GLN A 75 -21.40 -5.96 3.80
CA GLN A 75 -21.85 -5.54 2.46
C GLN A 75 -23.26 -6.04 2.14
N HIS A 76 -23.51 -7.32 2.38
CA HIS A 76 -24.83 -7.94 2.12
C HIS A 76 -25.95 -7.28 2.94
N VAL A 77 -25.68 -7.00 4.22
CA VAL A 77 -26.66 -6.32 5.09
C VAL A 77 -26.82 -4.85 4.70
N ALA A 78 -25.72 -4.15 4.47
CA ALA A 78 -25.75 -2.71 4.18
C ALA A 78 -26.47 -2.39 2.87
N PHE A 79 -26.24 -3.18 1.82
CA PHE A 79 -26.83 -2.92 0.48
C PHE A 79 -27.90 -3.92 0.06
N GLY A 80 -28.16 -4.96 0.86
CA GLY A 80 -29.32 -5.88 0.66
C GLY A 80 -29.19 -6.74 -0.59
N TYR A 81 -28.01 -7.29 -0.86
CA TYR A 81 -27.77 -8.21 -1.97
C TYR A 81 -27.18 -9.52 -1.49
N HIS A 82 -27.32 -10.57 -2.28
CA HIS A 82 -26.77 -11.90 -1.98
C HIS A 82 -25.86 -12.42 -3.09
N THR A 83 -25.97 -11.87 -4.29
CA THR A 83 -25.20 -12.26 -5.48
C THR A 83 -24.80 -11.03 -6.30
N GLY A 84 -23.71 -11.12 -7.03
CA GLY A 84 -23.18 -10.04 -7.86
C GLY A 84 -22.11 -9.19 -7.16
N SER A 85 -21.81 -8.03 -7.73
CA SER A 85 -20.80 -7.10 -7.23
C SER A 85 -21.35 -6.09 -6.22
N LEU A 86 -20.47 -5.50 -5.40
CA LEU A 86 -20.85 -4.40 -4.53
C LEU A 86 -21.32 -3.19 -5.34
N GLU A 87 -20.65 -2.87 -6.45
CA GLU A 87 -20.99 -1.74 -7.31
C GLU A 87 -22.42 -1.86 -7.83
N ALA A 88 -22.78 -3.00 -8.42
CA ALA A 88 -24.14 -3.25 -8.90
C ALA A 88 -25.20 -3.18 -7.78
N ALA A 89 -24.85 -3.54 -6.55
CA ALA A 89 -25.74 -3.40 -5.40
C ALA A 89 -25.89 -1.94 -4.96
N VAL A 90 -24.81 -1.17 -4.97
CA VAL A 90 -24.81 0.26 -4.67
C VAL A 90 -25.59 1.02 -5.75
N GLU A 91 -25.44 0.70 -7.02
CA GLU A 91 -26.18 1.32 -8.12
C GLU A 91 -27.71 1.11 -8.00
N ARG A 92 -28.12 -0.09 -7.58
CA ARG A 92 -29.54 -0.40 -7.34
C ARG A 92 -30.09 0.23 -6.07
N ALA A 93 -29.22 0.58 -5.11
CA ALA A 93 -29.63 1.22 -3.88
C ALA A 93 -30.07 2.67 -4.12
N SER A 94 -31.12 3.12 -3.40
CA SER A 94 -31.52 4.53 -3.45
C SER A 94 -30.42 5.44 -2.91
N ASP A 95 -30.36 6.69 -3.41
CA ASP A 95 -29.39 7.69 -2.97
C ASP A 95 -29.43 7.91 -1.45
N ILE A 96 -30.64 7.90 -0.87
CA ILE A 96 -30.84 8.01 0.57
C ILE A 96 -30.17 6.84 1.29
N ARG A 97 -30.32 5.60 0.79
CA ARG A 97 -29.68 4.43 1.39
C ARG A 97 -28.17 4.53 1.32
N ARG A 98 -27.59 4.93 0.19
CA ARG A 98 -26.15 5.15 0.00
C ARG A 98 -25.61 6.14 1.03
N LEU A 99 -26.28 7.28 1.19
CA LEU A 99 -25.89 8.33 2.15
C LEU A 99 -26.03 7.86 3.61
N VAL A 100 -27.17 7.26 3.97
CA VAL A 100 -27.43 6.79 5.35
C VAL A 100 -26.44 5.70 5.77
N VAL A 101 -26.13 4.75 4.89
CA VAL A 101 -25.16 3.69 5.17
C VAL A 101 -23.77 4.30 5.43
N LEU A 102 -23.31 5.24 4.62
CA LEU A 102 -22.02 5.89 4.80
C LEU A 102 -21.97 6.80 6.04
N LEU A 103 -23.03 7.54 6.33
CA LEU A 103 -23.12 8.32 7.58
C LEU A 103 -23.07 7.40 8.80
N SER A 104 -23.78 6.27 8.76
CA SER A 104 -23.75 5.25 9.82
C SER A 104 -22.33 4.63 9.97
N ALA A 105 -21.65 4.37 8.86
CA ALA A 105 -20.25 3.93 8.86
C ALA A 105 -19.33 4.97 9.51
N GLY A 106 -19.56 6.26 9.22
CA GLY A 106 -18.83 7.37 9.81
C GLY A 106 -19.02 7.46 11.33
N VAL A 107 -20.26 7.36 11.79
CA VAL A 107 -20.58 7.37 13.24
C VAL A 107 -19.95 6.16 13.93
N PHE A 108 -20.18 4.94 13.40
CA PHE A 108 -19.60 3.73 13.94
C PHE A 108 -18.06 3.79 13.97
N GLY A 109 -17.42 4.09 12.84
CA GLY A 109 -15.97 4.15 12.73
C GLY A 109 -15.36 5.24 13.63
N GLY A 110 -15.93 6.44 13.63
CA GLY A 110 -15.48 7.55 14.47
C GLY A 110 -15.48 7.21 15.96
N VAL A 111 -16.58 6.66 16.46
CA VAL A 111 -16.70 6.24 17.87
C VAL A 111 -15.80 5.05 18.16
N ALA A 112 -15.85 4.00 17.34
CA ALA A 112 -15.10 2.77 17.58
C ALA A 112 -13.59 3.00 17.57
N TRP A 113 -13.03 3.72 16.58
CA TRP A 113 -11.60 4.05 16.58
C TRP A 113 -11.19 4.99 17.71
N PHE A 114 -12.04 5.95 18.09
CA PHE A 114 -11.76 6.81 19.22
C PHE A 114 -11.65 6.01 20.53
N LEU A 115 -12.60 5.12 20.79
CA LEU A 115 -12.58 4.24 21.96
C LEU A 115 -11.37 3.29 21.90
N LEU A 116 -11.13 2.64 20.77
CA LEU A 116 -10.00 1.73 20.60
C LEU A 116 -8.68 2.42 20.92
N ARG A 117 -8.45 3.62 20.34
CA ARG A 117 -7.24 4.41 20.58
C ARG A 117 -7.10 4.85 22.03
N ARG A 118 -8.22 5.14 22.69
CA ARG A 118 -8.24 5.52 24.12
C ARG A 118 -7.87 4.34 25.02
N TYR A 119 -8.44 3.16 24.78
CA TYR A 119 -8.18 1.96 25.58
C TYR A 119 -6.86 1.25 25.30
N THR A 120 -6.26 1.52 24.14
CA THR A 120 -4.97 0.96 23.71
C THR A 120 -3.92 2.04 23.49
N ALA A 121 -3.94 3.10 24.30
CA ALA A 121 -2.99 4.19 24.19
C ALA A 121 -1.54 3.69 24.39
N GLY A 122 -0.64 4.12 23.49
CA GLY A 122 0.77 3.68 23.51
C GLY A 122 1.05 2.33 22.82
N GLU A 123 0.03 1.56 22.44
CA GLU A 123 0.22 0.32 21.70
C GLU A 123 0.41 0.57 20.19
N LYS A 124 1.29 -0.20 19.54
CA LYS A 124 1.53 -0.09 18.08
C LYS A 124 0.59 -1.02 17.31
N SER A 125 0.05 -0.52 16.20
CA SER A 125 -0.83 -1.28 15.30
C SER A 125 -0.50 -1.11 13.82
N GLU A 126 0.50 -0.32 13.47
CA GLU A 126 0.90 -0.14 12.08
C GLU A 126 2.05 -1.11 11.78
N LEU A 127 1.77 -2.08 10.91
CA LEU A 127 2.75 -3.13 10.57
C LEU A 127 4.00 -2.52 9.91
N ASP A 128 3.81 -1.54 9.04
CA ASP A 128 4.89 -0.88 8.32
C ASP A 128 5.82 -0.13 9.32
N ASP A 129 5.27 0.57 10.32
CA ASP A 129 6.05 1.24 11.37
C ASP A 129 6.90 0.27 12.19
N VAL A 130 6.40 -0.96 12.40
CA VAL A 130 7.08 -1.97 13.20
C VAL A 130 8.13 -2.72 12.41
N VAL A 131 7.87 -3.04 11.14
CA VAL A 131 8.83 -3.72 10.26
C VAL A 131 10.05 -2.81 9.98
N TRP A 132 9.83 -1.52 9.80
CA TRP A 132 10.88 -0.53 9.57
C TRP A 132 11.44 0.10 10.88
N GLY A 133 10.85 -0.22 12.04
CA GLY A 133 11.24 0.30 13.35
C GLY A 133 12.22 -0.62 14.11
N ASP A 134 12.69 -0.15 15.28
CA ASP A 134 13.61 -0.92 16.14
C ASP A 134 12.88 -1.93 17.04
N ASP A 135 11.60 -1.68 17.37
CA ASP A 135 10.80 -2.53 18.24
C ASP A 135 9.80 -3.34 17.40
N ALA A 136 10.12 -4.60 17.14
CA ALA A 136 9.34 -5.52 16.33
C ALA A 136 8.20 -6.18 17.14
N ARG A 137 7.33 -5.39 17.79
CA ARG A 137 6.17 -5.90 18.53
C ARG A 137 4.90 -5.17 18.13
N LEU A 138 3.88 -5.93 17.73
CA LEU A 138 2.53 -5.45 17.46
C LEU A 138 1.59 -5.85 18.60
N SER A 139 0.67 -4.95 18.95
CA SER A 139 -0.41 -5.26 19.88
C SER A 139 -1.52 -6.04 19.19
N PHE A 140 -1.80 -7.25 19.67
CA PHE A 140 -2.87 -8.08 19.14
C PHE A 140 -4.24 -7.42 19.28
N ARG A 141 -4.54 -6.86 20.47
CA ARG A 141 -5.85 -6.21 20.76
C ARG A 141 -6.11 -5.02 19.85
N ARG A 142 -5.11 -4.14 19.73
CA ARG A 142 -5.23 -2.95 18.90
C ARG A 142 -5.32 -3.30 17.41
N SER A 143 -4.51 -4.26 16.96
CA SER A 143 -4.52 -4.72 15.57
C SER A 143 -5.84 -5.40 15.20
N LEU A 144 -6.35 -6.30 16.04
CA LEU A 144 -7.64 -6.95 15.83
C LEU A 144 -8.79 -5.94 15.79
N GLY A 145 -8.84 -5.03 16.77
CA GLY A 145 -9.87 -3.98 16.80
C GLY A 145 -9.80 -3.08 15.57
N THR A 146 -8.60 -2.63 15.17
CA THR A 146 -8.40 -1.82 13.96
C THR A 146 -8.87 -2.58 12.72
N SER A 147 -8.53 -3.87 12.59
CA SER A 147 -8.91 -4.71 11.46
C SER A 147 -10.42 -4.88 11.34
N ILE A 148 -11.10 -5.22 12.44
CA ILE A 148 -12.56 -5.40 12.45
C ILE A 148 -13.28 -4.10 12.11
N ILE A 149 -12.91 -2.97 12.73
CA ILE A 149 -13.53 -1.67 12.44
C ILE A 149 -13.31 -1.29 10.97
N SER A 150 -12.09 -1.52 10.44
CA SER A 150 -11.75 -1.26 9.05
C SER A 150 -12.64 -2.04 8.08
N GLU A 151 -12.78 -3.38 8.29
CA GLU A 151 -13.61 -4.20 7.41
C GLU A 151 -15.09 -3.84 7.47
N VAL A 152 -15.60 -3.48 8.64
CA VAL A 152 -16.99 -3.03 8.79
C VAL A 152 -17.23 -1.74 7.99
N VAL A 153 -16.38 -0.70 8.15
CA VAL A 153 -16.62 0.58 7.45
C VAL A 153 -16.38 0.46 5.93
N ILE A 154 -15.43 -0.39 5.50
CA ILE A 154 -15.19 -0.66 4.08
C ILE A 154 -16.37 -1.47 3.50
N GLY A 155 -16.89 -2.43 4.26
CA GLY A 155 -18.10 -3.18 3.91
C GLY A 155 -19.32 -2.28 3.77
N MET A 156 -19.41 -1.21 4.55
CA MET A 156 -20.45 -0.17 4.42
C MET A 156 -20.17 0.83 3.28
N GLY A 157 -19.13 0.66 2.50
CA GLY A 157 -18.85 1.44 1.30
C GLY A 157 -17.76 2.50 1.41
N ALA A 158 -17.04 2.62 2.54
CA ALA A 158 -15.92 3.56 2.66
C ALA A 158 -14.84 3.27 1.61
N SER A 159 -14.35 4.35 0.95
CA SER A 159 -13.45 4.26 -0.21
C SER A 159 -12.00 4.02 0.19
N MET A 160 -11.70 2.80 0.66
CA MET A 160 -10.38 2.37 1.11
C MET A 160 -10.14 0.90 0.76
N GLY A 161 -8.87 0.48 0.72
CA GLY A 161 -8.51 -0.90 0.43
C GLY A 161 -8.79 -1.86 1.61
N ARG A 162 -9.33 -3.03 1.29
CA ARG A 162 -9.69 -4.08 2.25
C ARG A 162 -8.49 -4.95 2.68
N GLU A 163 -7.35 -4.81 2.03
CA GLU A 163 -6.16 -5.62 2.26
C GLU A 163 -5.43 -5.28 3.56
N ASN A 164 -5.69 -4.11 4.15
CA ASN A 164 -4.96 -3.69 5.35
C ASN A 164 -5.25 -4.58 6.56
N ALA A 165 -6.48 -5.01 6.73
CA ALA A 165 -6.88 -5.84 7.87
C ALA A 165 -6.25 -7.26 7.81
N PRO A 166 -6.34 -8.04 6.71
CA PRO A 166 -5.65 -9.31 6.58
C PRO A 166 -4.12 -9.19 6.68
N LYS A 167 -3.52 -8.17 6.04
CA LYS A 167 -2.09 -7.86 6.16
C LYS A 167 -1.69 -7.64 7.61
N LEU A 168 -2.44 -6.84 8.35
CA LEU A 168 -2.18 -6.55 9.76
C LEU A 168 -2.36 -7.80 10.63
N MET A 169 -3.40 -8.59 10.40
CA MET A 169 -3.66 -9.82 11.16
C MET A 169 -2.61 -10.90 10.91
N GLY A 170 -2.13 -11.05 9.67
CA GLY A 170 -1.00 -11.93 9.35
C GLY A 170 0.28 -11.50 10.06
N GLY A 171 0.59 -10.20 10.02
CA GLY A 171 1.77 -9.64 10.69
C GLY A 171 1.72 -9.75 12.22
N VAL A 172 0.56 -9.49 12.84
CA VAL A 172 0.42 -9.61 14.30
C VAL A 172 0.45 -11.07 14.77
N SER A 173 -0.13 -12.00 13.99
CA SER A 173 -0.03 -13.44 14.28
C SER A 173 1.43 -13.89 14.28
N ALA A 174 2.20 -13.46 13.28
CA ALA A 174 3.64 -13.69 13.23
C ALA A 174 4.39 -13.09 14.43
N SER A 175 4.03 -11.88 14.86
CA SER A 175 4.61 -11.23 16.04
C SER A 175 4.40 -12.03 17.32
N VAL A 176 3.18 -12.57 17.53
CA VAL A 176 2.81 -13.42 18.68
C VAL A 176 3.58 -14.74 18.63
N LEU A 177 3.55 -15.43 17.48
CA LEU A 177 4.25 -16.71 17.28
C LEU A 177 5.76 -16.58 17.46
N ALA A 178 6.36 -15.51 16.92
CA ALA A 178 7.77 -15.21 17.10
C ALA A 178 8.14 -14.96 18.57
N GLY A 179 7.22 -14.35 19.33
CA GLY A 179 7.38 -14.16 20.78
C GLY A 179 7.37 -15.48 21.55
N TRP A 180 6.40 -16.37 21.30
CA TRP A 180 6.32 -17.68 21.90
C TRP A 180 7.52 -18.57 21.57
N ALA A 181 7.95 -18.50 20.31
CA ALA A 181 9.12 -19.22 19.85
C ALA A 181 10.43 -18.60 20.29
N LYS A 182 10.46 -17.43 20.93
CA LYS A 182 11.66 -16.67 21.32
C LYS A 182 12.63 -16.50 20.14
N LEU A 183 12.10 -16.12 18.97
CA LEU A 183 12.90 -15.86 17.79
C LEU A 183 13.74 -14.60 17.97
N THR A 184 14.87 -14.53 17.25
CA THR A 184 15.74 -13.35 17.24
C THR A 184 14.99 -12.14 16.66
N PRO A 185 15.42 -10.91 16.95
CA PRO A 185 14.78 -9.70 16.36
C PRO A 185 14.74 -9.74 14.83
N ALA A 186 15.81 -10.21 14.16
CA ALA A 186 15.88 -10.35 12.72
C ALA A 186 14.86 -11.38 12.18
N GLN A 187 14.81 -12.57 12.80
CA GLN A 187 13.82 -13.61 12.45
C GLN A 187 12.39 -13.12 12.69
N ARG A 188 12.13 -12.40 13.78
CA ARG A 188 10.81 -11.83 14.08
C ARG A 188 10.39 -10.84 13.01
N ARG A 189 11.26 -9.90 12.61
CA ARG A 189 10.99 -8.90 11.56
C ARG A 189 10.67 -9.59 10.23
N LEU A 190 11.48 -10.57 9.83
CA LEU A 190 11.25 -11.35 8.62
C LEU A 190 9.90 -12.08 8.68
N LEU A 191 9.60 -12.77 9.79
CA LEU A 191 8.35 -13.52 9.94
C LEU A 191 7.12 -12.60 9.91
N MET A 192 7.20 -11.41 10.52
CA MET A 192 6.11 -10.41 10.49
C MET A 192 5.86 -9.89 9.09
N ALA A 193 6.91 -9.62 8.32
CA ALA A 193 6.78 -9.24 6.93
C ALA A 193 6.17 -10.38 6.09
N CYS A 194 6.62 -11.63 6.28
CA CYS A 194 6.02 -12.81 5.66
C CYS A 194 4.53 -12.95 5.99
N GLY A 195 4.16 -12.75 7.26
CA GLY A 195 2.76 -12.77 7.69
C GLY A 195 1.92 -11.68 7.02
N GLY A 196 2.48 -10.48 6.87
CA GLY A 196 1.82 -9.37 6.18
C GLY A 196 1.54 -9.67 4.70
N GLY A 197 2.55 -10.13 3.96
CA GLY A 197 2.38 -10.54 2.56
C GLY A 197 1.49 -11.76 2.40
N ALA A 198 1.55 -12.72 3.34
CA ALA A 198 0.68 -13.88 3.36
C ALA A 198 -0.81 -13.53 3.58
N GLY A 199 -1.09 -12.53 4.44
CA GLY A 199 -2.45 -12.00 4.60
C GLY A 199 -3.00 -11.36 3.32
N LEU A 200 -2.16 -10.64 2.57
CA LEU A 200 -2.51 -10.13 1.23
C LEU A 200 -2.77 -11.29 0.26
N ALA A 201 -1.84 -12.27 0.22
CA ALA A 201 -1.93 -13.44 -0.66
C ALA A 201 -3.23 -14.22 -0.46
N ALA A 202 -3.62 -14.46 0.79
CA ALA A 202 -4.82 -15.20 1.16
C ALA A 202 -6.10 -14.59 0.59
N VAL A 203 -6.29 -13.27 0.76
CA VAL A 203 -7.57 -12.63 0.43
C VAL A 203 -7.73 -12.25 -1.05
N TYR A 204 -6.63 -12.27 -1.80
CA TYR A 204 -6.65 -11.98 -3.23
C TYR A 204 -6.31 -13.20 -4.11
N ASN A 205 -5.97 -14.33 -3.52
CA ASN A 205 -5.51 -15.56 -4.21
C ASN A 205 -4.26 -15.29 -5.08
N VAL A 206 -3.23 -14.65 -4.47
CA VAL A 206 -2.01 -14.19 -5.16
C VAL A 206 -0.74 -14.61 -4.41
N PRO A 207 -0.42 -15.91 -4.32
CA PRO A 207 0.70 -16.39 -3.53
C PRO A 207 2.07 -15.86 -3.97
N LEU A 208 2.34 -15.73 -5.27
CA LEU A 208 3.59 -15.15 -5.79
C LEU A 208 3.65 -13.64 -5.54
N GLY A 209 2.56 -12.94 -5.81
CA GLY A 209 2.44 -11.51 -5.58
C GLY A 209 2.59 -11.15 -4.10
N GLY A 210 2.01 -11.93 -3.19
CA GLY A 210 2.16 -11.75 -1.75
C GLY A 210 3.59 -11.97 -1.26
N ALA A 211 4.30 -12.95 -1.83
CA ALA A 211 5.71 -13.18 -1.52
C ALA A 211 6.60 -12.04 -2.03
N LEU A 212 6.37 -11.57 -3.26
CA LEU A 212 7.08 -10.41 -3.80
C LEU A 212 6.74 -9.11 -3.06
N PHE A 213 5.48 -8.94 -2.65
CA PHE A 213 5.08 -7.83 -1.78
C PHE A 213 5.88 -7.84 -0.46
N THR A 214 6.05 -9.02 0.15
CA THR A 214 6.89 -9.18 1.34
C THR A 214 8.32 -8.72 1.08
N ALA A 215 8.93 -9.22 0.00
CA ALA A 215 10.34 -8.97 -0.31
C ALA A 215 10.59 -7.52 -0.76
N GLU A 216 9.81 -7.05 -1.73
CA GLU A 216 10.07 -5.78 -2.42
C GLU A 216 9.45 -4.59 -1.68
N VAL A 217 8.21 -4.73 -1.16
CA VAL A 217 7.50 -3.63 -0.49
C VAL A 217 7.83 -3.54 0.99
N MET A 218 7.73 -4.66 1.71
CA MET A 218 7.86 -4.63 3.17
C MET A 218 9.31 -4.65 3.65
N LEU A 219 10.21 -5.36 2.95
CA LEU A 219 11.62 -5.48 3.36
C LEU A 219 12.58 -4.73 2.45
N GLY A 220 12.16 -4.33 1.24
CA GLY A 220 12.99 -3.59 0.29
C GLY A 220 14.17 -4.41 -0.27
N THR A 221 14.12 -5.73 -0.19
CA THR A 221 15.20 -6.61 -0.63
C THR A 221 14.68 -7.92 -1.21
N ILE A 222 15.25 -8.33 -2.34
CA ILE A 222 14.98 -9.61 -3.00
C ILE A 222 16.21 -10.49 -2.85
N SER A 223 16.16 -11.39 -1.87
CA SER A 223 17.22 -12.35 -1.59
C SER A 223 16.61 -13.71 -1.27
N VAL A 224 17.36 -14.79 -1.51
CA VAL A 224 16.87 -16.17 -1.27
C VAL A 224 16.41 -16.37 0.18
N PRO A 225 17.14 -15.89 1.22
CA PRO A 225 16.69 -16.02 2.61
C PRO A 225 15.38 -15.29 2.94
N VAL A 226 14.98 -14.30 2.14
CA VAL A 226 13.70 -13.57 2.28
C VAL A 226 12.61 -14.20 1.44
N VAL A 227 12.89 -14.51 0.18
CA VAL A 227 11.90 -14.97 -0.78
C VAL A 227 11.37 -16.37 -0.43
N LEU A 228 12.24 -17.28 0.03
CA LEU A 228 11.80 -18.65 0.35
C LEU A 228 10.77 -18.69 1.49
N PRO A 229 10.98 -18.08 2.69
CA PRO A 229 9.95 -18.08 3.73
C PRO A 229 8.72 -17.25 3.33
N ALA A 230 8.87 -16.17 2.55
CA ALA A 230 7.74 -15.41 2.04
C ALA A 230 6.85 -16.23 1.11
N LEU A 231 7.44 -16.98 0.15
CA LEU A 231 6.72 -17.91 -0.73
C LEU A 231 6.02 -19.00 0.09
N ALA A 232 6.75 -19.64 1.01
CA ALA A 232 6.18 -20.69 1.85
C ALA A 232 4.98 -20.17 2.68
N CYS A 233 5.13 -19.00 3.33
CA CYS A 233 4.06 -18.41 4.11
C CYS A 233 2.85 -18.02 3.25
N SER A 234 3.09 -17.43 2.08
CA SER A 234 2.03 -16.96 1.18
C SER A 234 1.22 -18.10 0.57
N TRP A 235 1.87 -19.17 0.04
CA TRP A 235 1.11 -20.30 -0.52
C TRP A 235 0.34 -21.07 0.54
N ILE A 236 0.89 -21.25 1.75
CA ILE A 236 0.19 -21.87 2.87
C ILE A 236 -1.05 -21.05 3.26
N ALA A 237 -0.90 -19.73 3.34
CA ALA A 237 -2.01 -18.84 3.67
C ALA A 237 -3.10 -18.86 2.60
N THR A 238 -2.72 -18.83 1.31
CA THR A 238 -3.66 -18.93 0.19
C THR A 238 -4.41 -20.27 0.20
N ALA A 239 -3.69 -21.39 0.36
CA ALA A 239 -4.32 -22.71 0.44
C ALA A 239 -5.22 -22.85 1.67
N THR A 240 -4.86 -22.24 2.81
CA THR A 240 -5.71 -22.21 3.99
C THR A 240 -6.97 -21.38 3.77
N ALA A 241 -6.86 -20.26 3.08
CA ALA A 241 -7.99 -19.38 2.79
C ALA A 241 -9.02 -20.01 1.83
N TRP A 242 -8.68 -21.06 1.08
CA TRP A 242 -9.65 -21.83 0.30
C TRP A 242 -10.69 -22.57 1.14
N LEU A 243 -10.57 -22.56 2.48
CA LEU A 243 -11.62 -23.04 3.37
C LEU A 243 -12.92 -22.22 3.26
N TYR A 244 -12.81 -20.94 2.99
CA TYR A 244 -13.95 -20.02 2.82
C TYR A 244 -13.92 -19.28 1.49
N LEU A 245 -12.75 -18.79 1.06
CA LEU A 245 -12.59 -18.07 -0.20
C LEU A 245 -12.42 -19.06 -1.35
N PRO A 246 -13.00 -18.77 -2.54
CA PRO A 246 -12.89 -19.67 -3.69
C PRO A 246 -11.48 -19.61 -4.31
N ASP A 247 -10.98 -20.75 -4.82
CA ASP A 247 -9.78 -20.82 -5.67
C ASP A 247 -10.11 -20.31 -7.07
N ARG A 248 -10.06 -18.99 -7.24
CA ARG A 248 -10.28 -18.31 -8.52
C ARG A 248 -9.61 -16.93 -8.52
N PRO A 249 -9.31 -16.35 -9.71
CA PRO A 249 -8.78 -14.99 -9.77
C PRO A 249 -9.73 -13.97 -9.16
N THR A 250 -9.16 -12.89 -8.64
CA THR A 250 -9.95 -11.78 -8.08
C THR A 250 -10.79 -11.07 -9.15
N TYR A 251 -10.25 -10.93 -10.35
CA TYR A 251 -10.91 -10.36 -11.53
C TYR A 251 -11.24 -11.48 -12.52
N LEU A 252 -12.52 -11.74 -12.69
CA LEU A 252 -13.04 -12.80 -13.58
C LEU A 252 -13.26 -12.25 -14.98
N ASP A 253 -13.31 -13.16 -15.96
CA ASP A 253 -13.73 -12.88 -17.33
C ASP A 253 -12.94 -11.76 -18.03
N ILE A 254 -11.68 -11.58 -17.66
CA ILE A 254 -10.80 -10.62 -18.32
C ILE A 254 -10.45 -11.12 -19.73
N PRO A 255 -10.73 -10.35 -20.80
CA PRO A 255 -10.41 -10.74 -22.15
C PRO A 255 -8.93 -10.99 -22.37
N SER A 256 -8.60 -11.93 -23.23
CA SER A 256 -7.21 -12.20 -23.67
C SER A 256 -6.77 -11.13 -24.66
N TYR A 257 -6.01 -10.16 -24.18
CA TYR A 257 -5.42 -9.11 -25.02
C TYR A 257 -4.15 -9.58 -25.71
N ARG A 258 -3.96 -9.15 -26.96
CA ARG A 258 -2.78 -9.51 -27.76
C ARG A 258 -1.77 -8.36 -27.78
N PHE A 259 -0.50 -8.68 -27.91
CA PHE A 259 0.55 -7.72 -28.16
C PHE A 259 0.31 -6.99 -29.50
N THR A 260 0.49 -5.68 -29.48
CA THR A 260 0.51 -4.82 -30.68
C THR A 260 1.61 -3.78 -30.52
N THR A 261 2.17 -3.32 -31.66
CA THR A 261 3.20 -2.26 -31.63
C THR A 261 2.67 -0.96 -31.05
N THR A 262 1.41 -0.61 -31.34
CA THR A 262 0.78 0.59 -30.77
C THR A 262 0.72 0.53 -29.24
N LEU A 263 0.45 -0.65 -28.66
CA LEU A 263 0.40 -0.86 -27.21
C LEU A 263 1.79 -0.69 -26.57
N LEU A 264 2.85 -1.15 -27.24
CA LEU A 264 4.21 -0.97 -26.74
C LEU A 264 4.65 0.49 -26.78
N VAL A 265 4.39 1.19 -27.89
CA VAL A 265 4.73 2.61 -28.02
C VAL A 265 3.97 3.44 -26.98
N TRP A 266 2.67 3.17 -26.83
CA TRP A 266 1.88 3.81 -25.78
C TRP A 266 2.46 3.55 -24.39
N ALA A 267 2.83 2.32 -24.07
CA ALA A 267 3.38 1.93 -22.77
C ALA A 267 4.68 2.70 -22.44
N LEU A 268 5.55 2.87 -23.42
CA LEU A 268 6.80 3.63 -23.27
C LEU A 268 6.57 5.12 -23.01
N LEU A 269 5.53 5.71 -23.62
CA LEU A 269 5.17 7.12 -23.42
C LEU A 269 4.34 7.33 -22.15
N ALA A 270 3.37 6.44 -21.89
CA ALA A 270 2.48 6.56 -20.74
C ALA A 270 3.18 6.20 -19.42
N GLY A 271 4.15 5.28 -19.44
CA GLY A 271 4.87 4.88 -18.23
C GLY A 271 5.47 6.06 -17.47
N PRO A 272 6.32 6.92 -18.07
CA PRO A 272 6.84 8.10 -17.41
C PRO A 272 5.76 9.05 -16.86
N LEU A 273 4.66 9.25 -17.59
CA LEU A 273 3.54 10.08 -17.14
C LEU A 273 2.81 9.46 -15.94
N ILE A 274 2.60 8.14 -15.96
CA ILE A 274 2.03 7.41 -14.83
C ILE A 274 2.96 7.52 -13.60
N GLY A 275 4.27 7.46 -13.80
CA GLY A 275 5.25 7.64 -12.72
C GLY A 275 5.17 9.04 -12.08
N LEU A 276 4.99 10.08 -12.88
CA LEU A 276 4.77 11.44 -12.39
C LEU A 276 3.46 11.54 -11.58
N ILE A 277 2.38 10.96 -12.10
CA ILE A 277 1.07 10.92 -11.43
C ILE A 277 1.15 10.12 -10.12
N ALA A 278 1.85 8.98 -10.13
CA ALA A 278 2.09 8.17 -8.94
C ALA A 278 2.83 8.95 -7.85
N SER A 279 3.85 9.75 -8.21
CA SER A 279 4.55 10.64 -7.28
C SER A 279 3.59 11.66 -6.66
N GLY A 280 2.71 12.27 -7.46
CA GLY A 280 1.67 13.17 -6.96
C GLY A 280 0.72 12.46 -5.97
N TYR A 281 0.31 11.23 -6.29
CA TYR A 281 -0.55 10.42 -5.42
C TYR A 281 0.16 10.03 -4.11
N ILE A 282 1.42 9.60 -4.17
CA ILE A 282 2.23 9.30 -2.98
C ILE A 282 2.31 10.52 -2.05
N ARG A 283 2.57 11.72 -2.62
CA ARG A 283 2.63 12.97 -1.85
C ARG A 283 1.28 13.32 -1.21
N LEU A 284 0.18 13.16 -1.95
CA LEU A 284 -1.18 13.39 -1.44
C LEU A 284 -1.46 12.48 -0.24
N ILE A 285 -1.22 11.19 -0.37
CA ILE A 285 -1.46 10.22 0.71
C ILE A 285 -0.54 10.45 1.90
N GLY A 286 0.75 10.73 1.67
CA GLY A 286 1.70 11.09 2.72
C GLY A 286 1.24 12.34 3.48
N TRP A 287 0.90 13.42 2.76
CA TRP A 287 0.41 14.65 3.36
C TRP A 287 -0.84 14.43 4.21
N VAL A 288 -1.86 13.74 3.66
CA VAL A 288 -3.12 13.46 4.37
C VAL A 288 -2.88 12.61 5.61
N THR A 289 -2.01 11.60 5.54
CA THR A 289 -1.70 10.73 6.68
C THR A 289 -1.02 11.48 7.82
N HIS A 290 -0.14 12.44 7.49
CA HIS A 290 0.52 13.28 8.50
C HIS A 290 -0.41 14.35 9.12
N HIS A 291 -1.51 14.70 8.43
CA HIS A 291 -2.49 15.68 8.88
C HIS A 291 -3.83 15.03 9.28
N GLN A 292 -3.82 13.75 9.64
CA GLN A 292 -5.04 13.05 10.06
C GLN A 292 -5.72 13.72 11.25
N ALA A 293 -7.06 13.67 11.24
CA ALA A 293 -7.85 14.11 12.37
C ALA A 293 -7.46 13.38 13.67
N SER A 294 -7.28 14.13 14.74
CA SER A 294 -6.84 13.63 16.05
C SER A 294 -7.73 14.12 17.19
N GLY A 295 -7.58 13.53 18.37
CA GLY A 295 -8.35 13.90 19.54
C GLY A 295 -9.86 13.72 19.31
N ARG A 296 -10.67 14.70 19.76
CA ARG A 296 -12.14 14.66 19.62
C ARG A 296 -12.61 14.85 18.17
N VAL A 297 -11.83 15.54 17.33
CA VAL A 297 -12.13 15.73 15.91
C VAL A 297 -12.16 14.38 15.17
N ALA A 298 -11.34 13.42 15.58
CA ALA A 298 -11.31 12.08 15.01
C ALA A 298 -12.61 11.28 15.21
N MET A 299 -13.54 11.72 16.08
CA MET A 299 -14.87 11.13 16.20
C MET A 299 -15.83 11.61 15.10
N VAL A 300 -15.71 12.87 14.70
CA VAL A 300 -16.64 13.53 13.77
C VAL A 300 -16.11 13.49 12.33
N ALA A 301 -14.80 13.54 12.16
CA ALA A 301 -14.18 13.58 10.84
C ALA A 301 -14.58 12.41 9.91
N PRO A 302 -14.71 11.14 10.37
CA PRO A 302 -15.23 10.07 9.53
C PRO A 302 -16.67 10.28 9.07
N VAL A 303 -17.54 10.89 9.91
CA VAL A 303 -18.92 11.19 9.56
C VAL A 303 -18.96 12.18 8.38
N VAL A 304 -18.15 13.23 8.45
CA VAL A 304 -18.05 14.24 7.40
C VAL A 304 -17.45 13.65 6.13
N ALA A 305 -16.36 12.90 6.24
CA ALA A 305 -15.67 12.31 5.10
C ALA A 305 -16.53 11.29 4.35
N PHE A 306 -17.18 10.38 5.09
CA PHE A 306 -18.02 9.35 4.49
C PHE A 306 -19.36 9.94 4.02
N GLY A 307 -19.88 10.96 4.70
CA GLY A 307 -21.04 11.72 4.22
C GLY A 307 -20.75 12.42 2.89
N ALA A 308 -19.59 13.06 2.76
CA ALA A 308 -19.16 13.67 1.50
C ALA A 308 -19.00 12.62 0.38
N LEU A 309 -18.41 11.44 0.67
CA LEU A 309 -18.38 10.32 -0.26
C LEU A 309 -19.81 9.88 -0.66
N GLY A 310 -20.73 9.82 0.30
CA GLY A 310 -22.14 9.48 0.04
C GLY A 310 -22.82 10.44 -0.92
N LEU A 311 -22.56 11.74 -0.79
CA LEU A 311 -23.08 12.77 -1.70
C LEU A 311 -22.46 12.67 -3.10
N ILE A 312 -21.15 12.48 -3.21
CA ILE A 312 -20.45 12.25 -4.48
C ILE A 312 -20.98 10.96 -5.15
N GLY A 313 -21.27 9.95 -4.34
CA GLY A 313 -21.78 8.67 -4.78
C GLY A 313 -23.21 8.68 -5.35
N PHE A 314 -23.92 9.82 -5.30
CA PHE A 314 -25.18 9.98 -6.05
C PHE A 314 -24.93 9.96 -7.56
N ALA A 315 -23.83 10.60 -7.99
CA ALA A 315 -23.42 10.64 -9.40
C ALA A 315 -22.42 9.51 -9.77
N TYR A 316 -21.61 9.06 -8.79
CA TYR A 316 -20.52 8.13 -9.02
C TYR A 316 -20.53 6.98 -8.00
N PRO A 317 -21.47 6.03 -8.09
CA PRO A 317 -21.57 4.87 -7.18
C PRO A 317 -20.33 3.97 -7.21
N GLN A 318 -19.55 3.98 -8.29
CA GLN A 318 -18.29 3.24 -8.49
C GLN A 318 -17.21 3.59 -7.46
N LEU A 319 -17.33 4.74 -6.79
CA LEU A 319 -16.36 5.19 -5.79
C LEU A 319 -16.49 4.47 -4.44
N PHE A 320 -17.60 3.74 -4.22
CA PHE A 320 -17.82 2.99 -2.99
C PHE A 320 -16.88 1.79 -2.87
N GLY A 321 -16.51 1.49 -1.62
CA GLY A 321 -15.63 0.37 -1.32
C GLY A 321 -14.21 0.54 -1.85
N ASN A 322 -13.52 -0.57 -2.03
CA ASN A 322 -12.10 -0.56 -2.34
C ASN A 322 -11.74 -0.23 -3.80
N GLY A 323 -12.70 -0.21 -4.73
CA GLY A 323 -12.49 0.04 -6.16
C GLY A 323 -12.18 -1.22 -6.99
N LYS A 324 -12.48 -2.40 -6.45
CA LYS A 324 -12.31 -3.66 -7.20
C LYS A 324 -13.17 -3.68 -8.45
N ASP A 325 -14.47 -3.39 -8.31
CA ASP A 325 -15.41 -3.48 -9.42
C ASP A 325 -15.10 -2.40 -10.47
N MET A 326 -14.78 -1.16 -10.06
CA MET A 326 -14.28 -0.09 -10.92
C MET A 326 -13.05 -0.50 -11.75
N ALA A 327 -12.10 -1.23 -11.16
CA ALA A 327 -10.94 -1.74 -11.88
C ALA A 327 -11.33 -2.87 -12.84
N HIS A 328 -12.26 -3.73 -12.45
CA HIS A 328 -12.78 -4.80 -13.29
C HIS A 328 -13.42 -4.25 -14.58
N ASP A 329 -14.28 -3.25 -14.45
CA ASP A 329 -14.98 -2.65 -15.59
C ASP A 329 -14.01 -1.93 -16.54
N ALA A 330 -12.98 -1.28 -15.99
CA ALA A 330 -11.90 -0.75 -16.80
C ALA A 330 -11.10 -1.87 -17.51
N PHE A 331 -10.85 -3.02 -16.87
CA PHE A 331 -10.13 -4.15 -17.45
C PHE A 331 -10.89 -4.84 -18.58
N ILE A 332 -12.20 -4.93 -18.49
CA ILE A 332 -13.01 -5.47 -19.58
C ILE A 332 -13.37 -4.41 -20.64
N GLY A 333 -13.05 -3.13 -20.40
CA GLY A 333 -13.33 -2.03 -21.31
C GLY A 333 -14.80 -1.65 -21.36
N ALA A 334 -15.56 -1.84 -20.28
CA ALA A 334 -16.98 -1.52 -20.20
C ALA A 334 -17.26 -0.02 -20.13
N ASP A 335 -16.34 0.76 -19.55
CA ASP A 335 -16.54 2.17 -19.25
C ASP A 335 -16.13 3.10 -20.40
N GLY A 336 -16.89 4.20 -20.57
CA GLY A 336 -16.56 5.24 -21.52
C GLY A 336 -15.50 6.24 -20.98
N PHE A 337 -14.87 6.96 -21.92
CA PHE A 337 -13.78 7.90 -21.64
C PHE A 337 -14.10 8.90 -20.52
N VAL A 338 -15.29 9.52 -20.54
CA VAL A 338 -15.66 10.58 -19.58
C VAL A 338 -15.79 10.01 -18.17
N LEU A 339 -16.39 8.82 -18.02
CA LEU A 339 -16.52 8.15 -16.73
C LEU A 339 -15.14 7.75 -16.16
N LEU A 340 -14.31 7.11 -16.99
CA LEU A 340 -12.94 6.73 -16.59
C LEU A 340 -12.12 7.93 -16.13
N LEU A 341 -12.23 9.07 -16.83
CA LEU A 341 -11.51 10.30 -16.45
C LEU A 341 -12.04 10.89 -15.13
N ALA A 342 -13.37 10.88 -14.94
CA ALA A 342 -13.99 11.32 -13.68
C ALA A 342 -13.56 10.44 -12.51
N LEU A 343 -13.59 9.12 -12.69
CA LEU A 343 -13.17 8.17 -11.66
C LEU A 343 -11.67 8.27 -11.33
N PHE A 344 -10.82 8.51 -12.35
CA PHE A 344 -9.40 8.80 -12.15
C PHE A 344 -9.17 10.03 -11.26
N ALA A 345 -9.91 11.11 -11.48
CA ALA A 345 -9.80 12.32 -10.66
C ALA A 345 -10.37 12.12 -9.24
N LEU A 346 -11.50 11.45 -9.12
CA LEU A 346 -12.25 11.35 -7.86
C LEU A 346 -11.71 10.26 -6.92
N LYS A 347 -11.30 9.08 -7.43
CA LYS A 347 -10.88 7.96 -6.57
C LYS A 347 -9.71 8.28 -5.63
N PRO A 348 -8.61 8.91 -6.09
CA PRO A 348 -7.54 9.34 -5.20
C PRO A 348 -8.01 10.32 -4.11
N LEU A 349 -8.89 11.26 -4.48
CA LEU A 349 -9.39 12.29 -3.56
C LEU A 349 -10.30 11.72 -2.48
N VAL A 350 -11.26 10.85 -2.84
CA VAL A 350 -12.16 10.24 -1.85
C VAL A 350 -11.42 9.25 -0.94
N THR A 351 -10.41 8.53 -1.48
CA THR A 351 -9.55 7.67 -0.66
C THR A 351 -8.72 8.49 0.32
N ALA A 352 -8.12 9.60 -0.14
CA ALA A 352 -7.40 10.54 0.71
C ALA A 352 -8.31 11.16 1.78
N LEU A 353 -9.53 11.54 1.42
CA LEU A 353 -10.54 12.07 2.34
C LEU A 353 -10.88 11.06 3.45
N CYS A 354 -11.14 9.80 3.07
CA CYS A 354 -11.41 8.73 4.04
C CYS A 354 -10.23 8.51 5.00
N LEU A 355 -9.00 8.42 4.49
CA LEU A 355 -7.80 8.25 5.32
C LEU A 355 -7.52 9.47 6.19
N GLY A 356 -7.71 10.69 5.68
CA GLY A 356 -7.52 11.96 6.41
C GLY A 356 -8.47 12.12 7.58
N SER A 357 -9.62 11.48 7.56
CA SER A 357 -10.55 11.44 8.69
C SER A 357 -10.00 10.66 9.90
N GLY A 358 -8.89 9.95 9.74
CA GLY A 358 -8.31 9.07 10.74
C GLY A 358 -8.80 7.62 10.64
N ALA A 359 -9.55 7.29 9.59
CA ALA A 359 -9.93 5.91 9.30
C ALA A 359 -8.68 5.09 8.90
N SER A 360 -8.66 3.81 9.28
CA SER A 360 -7.62 2.86 8.88
C SER A 360 -8.10 2.03 7.70
N GLY A 361 -7.32 1.99 6.62
CA GLY A 361 -7.63 1.22 5.43
C GLY A 361 -6.41 1.06 4.54
N GLY A 362 -6.48 0.15 3.57
CA GLY A 362 -5.44 -0.15 2.61
C GLY A 362 -5.41 0.81 1.42
N LEU A 363 -4.31 0.75 0.69
CA LEU A 363 -4.05 1.59 -0.48
C LEU A 363 -3.77 0.78 -1.75
N PHE A 364 -3.65 -0.55 -1.62
CA PHE A 364 -3.34 -1.42 -2.74
C PHE A 364 -4.41 -1.35 -3.83
N THR A 365 -5.65 -1.75 -3.51
CA THR A 365 -6.74 -1.74 -4.49
C THR A 365 -7.09 -0.33 -4.98
N PRO A 366 -7.17 0.73 -4.14
CA PRO A 366 -7.36 2.10 -4.62
C PRO A 366 -6.28 2.57 -5.60
N THR A 367 -5.02 2.20 -5.39
CA THR A 367 -3.92 2.52 -6.31
C THR A 367 -4.06 1.78 -7.64
N LEU A 368 -4.35 0.47 -7.56
CA LEU A 368 -4.58 -0.38 -8.71
C LEU A 368 -5.72 0.17 -9.57
N SER A 369 -6.88 0.45 -8.96
CA SER A 369 -8.06 0.93 -9.67
C SER A 369 -7.86 2.33 -10.26
N THR A 370 -7.13 3.23 -9.57
CA THR A 370 -6.74 4.53 -10.13
C THR A 370 -5.88 4.36 -11.38
N GLY A 371 -4.92 3.41 -11.36
CA GLY A 371 -4.10 3.08 -12.52
C GLY A 371 -4.89 2.46 -13.66
N ALA A 372 -5.88 1.61 -13.36
CA ALA A 372 -6.74 0.97 -14.34
C ALA A 372 -7.58 2.00 -15.11
N VAL A 373 -8.29 2.87 -14.39
CA VAL A 373 -9.12 3.90 -15.05
C VAL A 373 -8.28 4.94 -15.80
N LEU A 374 -7.11 5.31 -15.29
CA LEU A 374 -6.16 6.18 -15.98
C LEU A 374 -5.69 5.53 -17.29
N GLY A 375 -5.25 4.26 -17.23
CA GLY A 375 -4.81 3.51 -18.39
C GLY A 375 -5.89 3.35 -19.43
N GLY A 376 -7.12 3.00 -19.01
CA GLY A 376 -8.28 2.89 -19.89
C GLY A 376 -8.62 4.21 -20.58
N ALA A 377 -8.73 5.32 -19.82
CA ALA A 377 -8.99 6.64 -20.38
C ALA A 377 -7.91 7.09 -21.38
N ALA A 378 -6.64 6.99 -20.97
CA ALA A 378 -5.51 7.35 -21.83
C ALA A 378 -5.43 6.45 -23.07
N GLY A 379 -5.79 5.17 -22.95
CA GLY A 379 -5.86 4.21 -24.05
C GLY A 379 -6.96 4.54 -25.05
N ILE A 380 -8.15 4.94 -24.59
CA ILE A 380 -9.24 5.41 -25.47
C ILE A 380 -8.78 6.65 -26.25
N ALA A 381 -8.20 7.64 -25.57
CA ALA A 381 -7.68 8.86 -26.22
C ALA A 381 -6.58 8.53 -27.25
N TRP A 382 -5.64 7.63 -26.91
CA TRP A 382 -4.61 7.16 -27.82
C TRP A 382 -5.16 6.46 -29.05
N SER A 383 -6.21 5.65 -28.88
CA SER A 383 -6.83 4.89 -29.97
C SER A 383 -7.51 5.78 -31.00
N LEU A 384 -7.76 7.05 -30.71
CA LEU A 384 -8.22 8.04 -31.72
C LEU A 384 -7.14 8.36 -32.75
N ALA A 385 -5.88 8.36 -32.33
CA ALA A 385 -4.73 8.63 -33.21
C ALA A 385 -4.12 7.34 -33.79
N TRP A 386 -4.08 6.26 -33.00
CA TRP A 386 -3.47 5.00 -33.40
C TRP A 386 -4.30 3.81 -32.87
N PRO A 387 -5.35 3.41 -33.58
CA PRO A 387 -6.18 2.27 -33.20
C PRO A 387 -5.43 0.95 -33.27
N GLY A 388 -5.92 -0.09 -32.59
CA GLY A 388 -5.39 -1.46 -32.70
C GLY A 388 -5.39 -2.27 -31.40
N SER A 389 -5.77 -1.65 -30.26
CA SER A 389 -5.92 -2.39 -29.00
C SER A 389 -7.17 -1.91 -28.24
N PRO A 390 -7.88 -2.82 -27.56
CA PRO A 390 -9.04 -2.47 -26.73
C PRO A 390 -8.63 -1.68 -25.47
N ALA A 391 -9.53 -0.86 -24.94
CA ALA A 391 -9.31 -0.04 -23.75
C ALA A 391 -8.82 -0.82 -22.53
N GLY A 392 -9.35 -2.02 -22.33
CA GLY A 392 -8.95 -2.91 -21.22
C GLY A 392 -7.49 -3.34 -21.24
N ALA A 393 -6.86 -3.45 -22.42
CA ALA A 393 -5.43 -3.74 -22.52
C ALA A 393 -4.59 -2.60 -21.91
N TYR A 394 -4.95 -1.36 -22.21
CA TYR A 394 -4.30 -0.17 -21.65
C TYR A 394 -4.58 -0.03 -20.15
N ALA A 395 -5.78 -0.39 -19.70
CA ALA A 395 -6.17 -0.40 -18.29
C ALA A 395 -5.32 -1.37 -17.46
N LEU A 396 -5.07 -2.59 -17.96
CA LEU A 396 -4.18 -3.56 -17.29
C LEU A 396 -2.74 -3.02 -17.16
N ILE A 397 -2.21 -2.43 -18.23
CA ILE A 397 -0.87 -1.83 -18.23
C ILE A 397 -0.82 -0.65 -17.26
N GLY A 398 -1.84 0.22 -17.28
CA GLY A 398 -1.94 1.37 -16.39
C GLY A 398 -2.00 0.97 -14.91
N ALA A 399 -2.75 -0.09 -14.59
CA ALA A 399 -2.83 -0.65 -13.24
C ALA A 399 -1.48 -1.16 -12.74
N ALA A 400 -0.77 -1.96 -13.55
CA ALA A 400 0.56 -2.48 -13.21
C ALA A 400 1.58 -1.36 -13.03
N ALA A 401 1.60 -0.38 -13.95
CA ALA A 401 2.52 0.75 -13.90
C ALA A 401 2.28 1.65 -12.68
N MET A 402 1.01 1.99 -12.38
CA MET A 402 0.63 2.79 -11.21
C MET A 402 0.96 2.08 -9.91
N LEU A 403 0.66 0.78 -9.83
CA LEU A 403 0.92 -0.02 -8.65
C LEU A 403 2.42 -0.17 -8.39
N GLY A 404 3.20 -0.55 -9.42
CA GLY A 404 4.66 -0.67 -9.33
C GLY A 404 5.34 0.65 -8.94
N ALA A 405 4.92 1.76 -9.54
CA ALA A 405 5.47 3.09 -9.24
C ALA A 405 5.10 3.56 -7.83
N ALA A 406 3.82 3.43 -7.42
CA ALA A 406 3.36 3.89 -6.12
C ALA A 406 3.94 3.06 -4.96
N MET A 407 4.10 1.75 -5.14
CA MET A 407 4.72 0.87 -4.14
C MET A 407 6.26 0.90 -4.18
N GLN A 408 6.89 1.47 -5.23
CA GLN A 408 8.32 1.34 -5.53
C GLN A 408 8.74 -0.12 -5.68
N ALA A 409 7.87 -0.96 -6.22
CA ALA A 409 7.95 -2.40 -6.27
C ALA A 409 7.48 -2.91 -7.65
N PRO A 410 8.29 -2.75 -8.71
CA PRO A 410 7.89 -3.08 -10.07
C PRO A 410 7.60 -4.57 -10.27
N LEU A 411 8.34 -5.48 -9.63
CA LEU A 411 8.09 -6.91 -9.78
C LEU A 411 6.80 -7.32 -9.07
N ALA A 412 6.59 -6.86 -7.84
CA ALA A 412 5.35 -7.11 -7.12
C ALA A 412 4.14 -6.54 -7.88
N GLY A 413 4.24 -5.31 -8.41
CA GLY A 413 3.17 -4.68 -9.19
C GLY A 413 2.79 -5.48 -10.44
N LEU A 414 3.77 -5.96 -11.19
CA LEU A 414 3.56 -6.80 -12.38
C LEU A 414 2.92 -8.14 -12.05
N VAL A 415 3.53 -8.89 -11.12
CA VAL A 415 3.07 -10.24 -10.78
C VAL A 415 1.68 -10.21 -10.14
N LEU A 416 1.40 -9.21 -9.31
CA LEU A 416 0.07 -9.03 -8.71
C LEU A 416 -1.01 -8.85 -9.77
N ILE A 417 -0.80 -8.04 -10.82
CA ILE A 417 -1.79 -7.91 -11.88
C ILE A 417 -1.98 -9.21 -12.65
N LEU A 418 -0.89 -9.93 -12.96
CA LEU A 418 -0.98 -11.22 -13.66
C LEU A 418 -1.74 -12.28 -12.85
N GLU A 419 -1.48 -12.38 -11.53
CA GLU A 419 -2.20 -13.32 -10.66
C GLU A 419 -3.65 -12.90 -10.40
N LEU A 420 -3.91 -11.60 -10.15
CA LEU A 420 -5.25 -11.10 -9.89
C LEU A 420 -6.22 -11.32 -11.05
N THR A 421 -5.70 -11.36 -12.28
CA THR A 421 -6.50 -11.49 -13.50
C THR A 421 -6.39 -12.86 -14.16
N HIS A 422 -5.43 -13.71 -13.73
CA HIS A 422 -4.99 -14.92 -14.42
C HIS A 422 -4.76 -14.69 -15.94
N GLY A 423 -4.38 -13.48 -16.30
CA GLY A 423 -4.27 -13.01 -17.67
C GLY A 423 -3.13 -12.01 -17.87
N GLY A 424 -3.12 -11.38 -19.06
CA GLY A 424 -2.15 -10.33 -19.35
C GLY A 424 -0.77 -10.81 -19.81
N PHE A 425 -0.47 -12.10 -19.81
CA PHE A 425 0.85 -12.63 -20.24
C PHE A 425 1.20 -12.26 -21.69
N ALA A 426 0.22 -12.23 -22.59
CA ALA A 426 0.45 -11.84 -23.97
C ALA A 426 0.81 -10.35 -24.14
N ILE A 427 0.51 -9.50 -23.16
CA ILE A 427 0.88 -8.09 -23.11
C ILE A 427 1.92 -7.79 -22.02
N ALA A 428 2.61 -8.81 -21.53
CA ALA A 428 3.62 -8.64 -20.47
C ALA A 428 4.75 -7.67 -20.89
N ILE A 429 5.19 -7.70 -22.17
CA ILE A 429 6.24 -6.79 -22.63
C ILE A 429 5.87 -5.31 -22.49
N PRO A 430 4.75 -4.81 -23.04
CA PRO A 430 4.34 -3.42 -22.82
C PRO A 430 4.02 -3.14 -21.34
N MET A 431 3.49 -4.10 -20.58
CA MET A 431 3.25 -3.95 -19.15
C MET A 431 4.57 -3.75 -18.38
N ILE A 432 5.61 -4.54 -18.67
CA ILE A 432 6.96 -4.36 -18.10
C ILE A 432 7.52 -2.99 -18.49
N ALA A 433 7.44 -2.61 -19.77
CA ALA A 433 7.94 -1.32 -20.24
C ALA A 433 7.33 -0.13 -19.49
N ALA A 434 5.99 -0.12 -19.35
CA ALA A 434 5.30 0.93 -18.60
C ALA A 434 5.64 0.91 -17.12
N THR A 435 5.66 -0.26 -16.47
CA THR A 435 5.91 -0.38 -15.03
C THR A 435 7.33 0.03 -14.67
N VAL A 436 8.32 -0.41 -15.44
CA VAL A 436 9.73 -0.06 -15.19
C VAL A 436 9.96 1.43 -15.37
N THR A 437 9.47 2.02 -16.47
CA THR A 437 9.64 3.46 -16.72
C THR A 437 8.88 4.32 -15.73
N ALA A 438 7.66 3.93 -15.33
CA ALA A 438 6.88 4.60 -14.29
C ALA A 438 7.59 4.56 -12.93
N THR A 439 8.08 3.39 -12.53
CA THR A 439 8.80 3.22 -11.26
C THR A 439 10.12 4.01 -11.27
N ALA A 440 10.85 4.00 -12.38
CA ALA A 440 12.09 4.77 -12.51
C ALA A 440 11.86 6.27 -12.34
N VAL A 441 10.81 6.82 -12.96
CA VAL A 441 10.44 8.24 -12.83
C VAL A 441 10.00 8.56 -11.40
N ALA A 442 9.12 7.77 -10.81
CA ALA A 442 8.66 7.99 -9.43
C ALA A 442 9.82 7.90 -8.43
N ARG A 443 10.76 6.96 -8.63
CA ARG A 443 11.96 6.83 -7.83
C ARG A 443 12.91 8.03 -7.97
N TYR A 444 13.05 8.55 -9.17
CA TYR A 444 13.87 9.74 -9.43
C TYR A 444 13.29 11.00 -8.77
N ILE A 445 11.96 11.13 -8.75
CA ILE A 445 11.28 12.31 -8.19
C ILE A 445 11.32 12.30 -6.67
N ASP A 446 10.91 11.22 -6.01
CA ASP A 446 10.71 11.16 -4.56
C ASP A 446 11.45 10.00 -3.86
N GLY A 447 11.58 8.85 -4.51
CA GLY A 447 12.19 7.64 -3.96
C GLY A 447 11.40 6.98 -2.81
N TYR A 448 10.24 7.50 -2.44
CA TYR A 448 9.36 6.94 -1.41
C TYR A 448 8.28 6.06 -2.02
N SER A 449 7.90 5.01 -1.29
CA SER A 449 6.68 4.25 -1.59
C SER A 449 5.48 4.89 -0.89
N ILE A 450 4.27 4.56 -1.36
CA ILE A 450 3.01 4.98 -0.72
C ILE A 450 2.89 4.49 0.74
N TYR A 451 3.62 3.44 1.10
CA TYR A 451 3.70 2.91 2.47
C TYR A 451 4.73 3.69 3.30
N THR A 452 5.94 3.90 2.78
CA THR A 452 7.00 4.61 3.51
C THR A 452 6.71 6.11 3.65
N ALA A 453 5.99 6.72 2.71
CA ALA A 453 5.51 8.10 2.82
C ALA A 453 4.56 8.34 4.02
N ARG A 454 3.93 7.29 4.54
CA ARG A 454 3.04 7.32 5.71
C ARG A 454 3.79 7.18 7.04
N LEU A 455 5.03 6.70 7.03
CA LEU A 455 5.82 6.53 8.24
C LEU A 455 6.06 7.90 8.89
N ARG A 456 5.85 7.97 10.20
CA ARG A 456 6.14 9.18 10.96
C ARG A 456 7.64 9.43 10.95
N ALA A 457 8.07 10.62 10.57
CA ALA A 457 9.46 11.02 10.71
C ALA A 457 9.86 10.83 12.19
N ARG A 458 10.92 10.04 12.46
CA ARG A 458 11.50 9.98 13.80
C ARG A 458 11.87 11.41 14.21
N PRO A 459 11.59 11.86 15.45
CA PRO A 459 12.26 13.05 15.96
C PRO A 459 13.75 12.85 15.72
N ARG A 460 14.40 13.77 14.99
CA ARG A 460 15.86 13.76 14.90
C ARG A 460 16.36 13.80 16.35
N ASP A 461 17.09 12.78 16.73
CA ASP A 461 17.85 12.79 17.99
C ASP A 461 18.78 14.01 17.91
N PRO A 462 18.58 15.05 18.73
CA PRO A 462 19.44 16.23 18.68
C PRO A 462 20.90 15.89 19.01
N ASP A 463 21.14 14.73 19.61
CA ASP A 463 22.48 14.28 20.06
C ASP A 463 23.19 13.37 19.04
N ALA A 464 22.49 12.85 18.01
CA ALA A 464 23.12 12.02 16.98
C ALA A 464 24.14 12.80 16.09
N GLY A 465 24.13 14.13 16.15
CA GLY A 465 25.11 15.02 15.47
C GLY A 465 26.25 15.51 16.34
N ALA A 466 26.20 15.34 17.67
CA ALA A 466 27.19 15.91 18.58
C ALA A 466 28.39 14.98 18.87
N GLY A 467 28.32 13.70 18.52
CA GLY A 467 29.30 12.70 18.84
C GLY A 467 30.44 12.48 17.81
N GLN A 468 30.36 13.08 16.63
CA GLN A 468 31.43 12.96 15.60
C GLN A 468 32.02 14.32 15.22
N ARG A 469 32.65 14.99 16.18
CA ARG A 469 33.73 15.94 15.85
C ARG A 469 34.98 15.14 15.55
N PRO A 470 35.59 15.24 14.33
CA PRO A 470 36.91 14.67 14.12
C PRO A 470 37.90 15.33 15.09
N ALA A 471 38.69 14.54 15.78
CA ALA A 471 39.79 15.03 16.61
C ALA A 471 40.71 15.89 15.73
N PRO A 472 41.15 17.08 16.21
CA PRO A 472 42.09 17.89 15.47
C PRO A 472 43.48 17.27 15.58
N GLY A 473 44.05 16.87 14.45
CA GLY A 473 45.49 16.53 14.37
C GLY A 473 45.80 15.05 14.14
N GLY A 474 45.82 14.65 12.91
CA GLY A 474 46.38 13.38 12.44
C GLY A 474 46.33 13.34 10.92
N GLY A 475 47.30 13.93 10.23
CA GLY A 475 47.42 13.84 8.79
C GLY A 475 47.65 12.39 8.33
N PRO A 476 47.11 11.99 7.16
CA PRO A 476 47.32 10.63 6.68
C PRO A 476 48.75 10.47 6.14
N THR A 477 49.54 9.64 6.82
CA THR A 477 50.80 9.12 6.29
C THR A 477 50.45 8.05 5.24
N VAL A 478 50.56 8.40 3.97
CA VAL A 478 50.43 7.45 2.86
C VAL A 478 51.74 6.65 2.79
N ALA A 479 51.72 5.41 3.26
CA ALA A 479 52.76 4.42 2.94
C ALA A 479 52.34 3.67 1.66
N VAL A 480 53.05 3.96 0.56
CA VAL A 480 52.97 3.21 -0.69
C VAL A 480 54.00 2.06 -0.62
N PRO A 481 53.63 0.77 -0.72
CA PRO A 481 54.56 -0.30 -0.94
C PRO A 481 54.91 -0.40 -2.42
N LEU A 482 56.16 -0.09 -2.79
CA LEU A 482 56.78 -0.42 -4.06
C LEU A 482 57.01 -1.95 -4.15
N GLN A 483 56.17 -2.66 -4.91
CA GLN A 483 56.50 -4.01 -5.34
C GLN A 483 57.38 -3.96 -6.59
N GLN A 484 58.63 -4.33 -6.42
CA GLN A 484 59.58 -4.56 -7.50
C GLN A 484 59.12 -5.79 -8.32
N ARG A 485 58.85 -5.57 -9.61
CA ARG A 485 58.80 -6.64 -10.62
C ARG A 485 60.23 -7.06 -10.94
N ARG A 486 60.58 -8.33 -10.73
CA ARG A 486 61.64 -9.00 -11.43
C ARG A 486 61.02 -9.92 -12.50
N VAL A 487 61.53 -9.74 -13.73
CA VAL A 487 61.39 -10.65 -14.86
C VAL A 487 62.75 -11.32 -15.02
N PRO A 488 62.83 -12.59 -15.34
CA PRO A 488 63.40 -12.94 -16.64
C PRO A 488 62.32 -13.43 -17.58
#